data_94f675ad669b3f54e8e0a199dd2bc42e
#
_entry.id   94f675ad669b3f54e8e0a199dd2bc42e
#
_cell.length_a   1.000
_cell.length_b   1.000
_cell.length_c   1.000
_cell.angle_alpha   90.00
_cell.angle_beta   90.00
_cell.angle_gamma   90.00
#
_symmetry.space_group_name_H-M   'P 1'
#
loop_
_entity.id
_entity.type
_entity.pdbx_description
1 polymer ?
#
loop_
_entity_poly.entity_id
_entity_poly.type
_entity_poly.pdbx_seq_one_letter_code
_entity_poly.pdbx_strand_id
1 'polypeptide(L)'
;MFSFLGPDRRKEEERIRSEGRLPPGQSLTVKFPVLHYGPVPSFNPATWDLRVWGEVEEEKRWSWAEFNQLPRTSIKMDIHCVTRWSKVDTVWEGVSIKTLVDNGLIKIKSSATHVMQHAEYGFTVNLPLEVVLQDNFLLATHLDGEPITPDHGYPLRGMVGFIPAQKDLETPYLWKGAKWLRSLEFMPHDRRGFWEQAGYHNRADIWREERFG
;
A
#
# COMPACT_ATOMS: atom_id res chain seq x y z
N MET A 1 20.80 -16.66 -5.52
CA MET A 1 20.82 -15.62 -4.46
C MET A 1 21.83 -14.56 -4.88
N PHE A 2 21.39 -13.48 -5.52
CA PHE A 2 22.30 -12.43 -6.01
C PHE A 2 22.69 -11.51 -4.85
N SER A 3 23.97 -11.48 -4.53
CA SER A 3 24.54 -10.54 -3.56
C SER A 3 24.87 -9.25 -4.30
N PHE A 4 24.04 -8.20 -4.18
CA PHE A 4 24.35 -6.88 -4.72
C PHE A 4 25.37 -6.17 -3.80
N LEU A 5 26.65 -6.45 -3.97
CA LEU A 5 27.73 -5.73 -3.32
C LEU A 5 28.64 -5.07 -4.39
N GLY A 6 28.80 -3.75 -4.32
CA GLY A 6 29.79 -3.02 -5.12
C GLY A 6 29.37 -2.70 -6.56
N PRO A 7 30.25 -2.97 -7.57
CA PRO A 7 30.04 -2.52 -8.95
C PRO A 7 28.76 -3.02 -9.61
N ASP A 8 28.28 -4.20 -9.26
CA ASP A 8 27.07 -4.79 -9.84
C ASP A 8 25.80 -4.04 -9.41
N ARG A 9 25.78 -3.54 -8.18
CA ARG A 9 24.67 -2.73 -7.70
C ARG A 9 24.55 -1.40 -8.47
N ARG A 10 25.66 -0.74 -8.76
CA ARG A 10 25.65 0.55 -9.51
C ARG A 10 25.13 0.34 -10.92
N LYS A 11 25.58 -0.70 -11.62
CA LYS A 11 25.09 -1.04 -12.95
C LYS A 11 23.58 -1.32 -12.95
N GLU A 12 23.12 -2.04 -11.94
CA GLU A 12 21.70 -2.35 -11.81
C GLU A 12 20.89 -1.08 -11.49
N GLU A 13 21.36 -0.21 -10.60
CA GLU A 13 20.72 1.08 -10.34
C GLU A 13 20.67 1.97 -11.60
N GLU A 14 21.74 2.00 -12.40
CA GLU A 14 21.76 2.74 -13.68
C GLU A 14 20.74 2.14 -14.68
N ARG A 15 20.66 0.83 -14.78
CA ARG A 15 19.69 0.14 -15.63
C ARG A 15 18.26 0.48 -15.21
N ILE A 16 17.91 0.26 -13.95
CA ILE A 16 16.56 0.54 -13.42
C ILE A 16 16.21 2.02 -13.55
N ARG A 17 17.17 2.93 -13.37
CA ARG A 17 17.00 4.37 -13.58
C ARG A 17 16.73 4.70 -15.04
N SER A 18 17.47 4.09 -15.97
CA SER A 18 17.27 4.31 -17.41
C SER A 18 15.93 3.78 -17.91
N GLU A 19 15.37 2.77 -17.24
CA GLU A 19 14.01 2.26 -17.47
C GLU A 19 12.91 3.18 -16.89
N GLY A 20 13.28 4.23 -16.14
CA GLY A 20 12.35 5.13 -15.47
C GLY A 20 11.63 4.46 -14.30
N ARG A 21 12.32 3.59 -13.55
CA ARG A 21 11.78 2.81 -12.43
C ARG A 21 12.41 3.16 -11.08
N LEU A 22 13.47 3.94 -11.06
CA LEU A 22 14.14 4.39 -9.84
C LEU A 22 13.94 5.90 -9.68
N PRO A 23 13.03 6.35 -8.80
CA PRO A 23 12.76 7.76 -8.56
C PRO A 23 13.99 8.54 -8.07
N PRO A 24 13.99 9.88 -8.16
CA PRO A 24 15.06 10.70 -7.62
C PRO A 24 15.36 10.40 -6.15
N GLY A 25 16.63 10.45 -5.77
CA GLY A 25 17.08 10.23 -4.38
C GLY A 25 16.90 8.82 -3.84
N GLN A 26 16.53 7.83 -4.66
CA GLN A 26 16.36 6.42 -4.27
C GLN A 26 17.59 5.58 -4.62
N SER A 27 17.84 4.55 -3.81
CA SER A 27 18.83 3.49 -4.04
C SER A 27 18.19 2.12 -3.97
N LEU A 28 18.66 1.16 -4.77
CA LEU A 28 18.14 -0.20 -4.77
C LEU A 28 18.50 -0.96 -3.50
N THR A 29 17.60 -1.84 -3.08
CA THR A 29 17.85 -2.83 -2.03
C THR A 29 17.27 -4.19 -2.41
N VAL A 30 17.95 -5.26 -2.03
CA VAL A 30 17.42 -6.63 -2.09
C VAL A 30 16.63 -6.98 -0.84
N LYS A 31 16.93 -6.29 0.28
CA LYS A 31 16.23 -6.46 1.54
C LYS A 31 14.87 -5.77 1.49
N PHE A 32 13.98 -6.16 2.37
CA PHE A 32 12.80 -5.39 2.70
C PHE A 32 12.97 -4.85 4.13
N PRO A 33 13.48 -3.62 4.29
CA PRO A 33 13.71 -3.06 5.61
C PRO A 33 12.40 -2.95 6.41
N VAL A 34 12.47 -3.32 7.68
CA VAL A 34 11.34 -3.21 8.61
C VAL A 34 11.35 -1.83 9.23
N LEU A 35 10.22 -1.12 9.10
CA LEU A 35 9.97 0.16 9.75
C LEU A 35 8.48 0.24 10.06
N HIS A 36 8.12 0.43 11.32
CA HIS A 36 6.73 0.59 11.73
C HIS A 36 6.61 1.38 13.04
N TYR A 37 5.42 1.87 13.30
CA TYR A 37 5.03 2.50 14.56
C TYR A 37 4.36 1.47 15.47
N GLY A 38 4.73 1.45 16.75
CA GLY A 38 4.19 0.52 17.74
C GLY A 38 4.73 -0.91 17.64
N PRO A 39 4.30 -1.80 18.53
CA PRO A 39 4.67 -3.22 18.50
C PRO A 39 3.96 -3.97 17.38
N VAL A 40 4.48 -5.14 17.01
CA VAL A 40 3.78 -6.06 16.09
C VAL A 40 2.54 -6.64 16.80
N PRO A 41 1.33 -6.47 16.26
CA PRO A 41 0.13 -7.02 16.89
C PRO A 41 0.05 -8.53 16.76
N SER A 42 -0.60 -9.16 17.74
CA SER A 42 -0.98 -10.56 17.60
C SER A 42 -2.18 -10.71 16.68
N PHE A 43 -2.15 -11.71 15.81
CA PHE A 43 -3.27 -12.03 14.93
C PHE A 43 -4.09 -13.21 15.47
N ASN A 44 -5.41 -13.02 15.57
CA ASN A 44 -6.36 -14.07 15.87
C ASN A 44 -7.44 -14.12 14.78
N PRO A 45 -7.46 -15.15 13.90
CA PRO A 45 -8.40 -15.23 12.79
C PRO A 45 -9.86 -15.33 13.23
N ALA A 46 -10.12 -15.77 14.46
CA ALA A 46 -11.49 -15.90 14.98
C ALA A 46 -12.12 -14.54 15.36
N THR A 47 -11.29 -13.52 15.60
CA THR A 47 -11.76 -12.19 16.04
C THR A 47 -11.35 -11.06 15.09
N TRP A 48 -10.54 -11.38 14.08
CA TRP A 48 -10.12 -10.39 13.09
C TRP A 48 -11.23 -10.14 12.07
N ASP A 49 -11.41 -8.88 11.72
CA ASP A 49 -12.27 -8.46 10.63
C ASP A 49 -11.69 -7.25 9.89
N LEU A 50 -12.13 -7.05 8.66
CA LEU A 50 -11.97 -5.82 7.90
C LEU A 50 -13.31 -5.12 7.78
N ARG A 51 -13.37 -3.85 8.20
CA ARG A 51 -14.55 -3.00 8.03
C ARG A 51 -14.35 -2.00 6.90
N VAL A 52 -15.40 -1.81 6.08
CA VAL A 52 -15.52 -0.74 5.08
C VAL A 52 -16.74 0.11 5.42
N TRP A 53 -16.56 1.42 5.58
CA TRP A 53 -17.60 2.32 6.09
C TRP A 53 -17.44 3.78 5.63
N GLY A 54 -18.34 4.66 6.07
CA GLY A 54 -18.35 6.07 5.73
C GLY A 54 -19.18 6.36 4.47
N GLU A 55 -18.61 7.02 3.48
CA GLU A 55 -19.30 7.36 2.24
C GLU A 55 -19.46 6.15 1.29
N VAL A 56 -20.08 5.11 1.79
CA VAL A 56 -20.55 3.92 1.06
C VAL A 56 -22.06 3.77 1.24
N GLU A 57 -22.74 3.14 0.27
CA GLU A 57 -24.19 2.91 0.37
C GLU A 57 -24.53 1.96 1.53
N GLU A 58 -23.69 0.95 1.75
CA GLU A 58 -23.82 -0.04 2.80
C GLU A 58 -22.46 -0.36 3.40
N GLU A 59 -22.35 -0.31 4.73
CA GLU A 59 -21.13 -0.74 5.42
C GLU A 59 -20.90 -2.25 5.21
N LYS A 60 -19.64 -2.63 5.00
CA LYS A 60 -19.23 -4.03 4.89
C LYS A 60 -18.31 -4.40 6.02
N ARG A 61 -18.42 -5.65 6.43
CA ARG A 61 -17.51 -6.25 7.40
C ARG A 61 -17.28 -7.70 6.98
N TRP A 62 -16.01 -8.03 6.81
CA TRP A 62 -15.58 -9.38 6.46
C TRP A 62 -14.72 -9.96 7.58
N SER A 63 -15.12 -11.11 8.12
CA SER A 63 -14.23 -11.94 8.92
C SER A 63 -13.02 -12.37 8.08
N TRP A 64 -11.98 -12.90 8.73
CA TRP A 64 -10.81 -13.42 8.01
C TRP A 64 -11.18 -14.50 6.98
N ALA A 65 -12.11 -15.40 7.35
CA ALA A 65 -12.58 -16.46 6.46
C ALA A 65 -13.31 -15.89 5.23
N GLU A 66 -14.19 -14.90 5.39
CA GLU A 66 -14.91 -14.24 4.31
C GLU A 66 -13.97 -13.40 3.45
N PHE A 67 -13.02 -12.66 4.05
CA PHE A 67 -12.03 -11.87 3.31
C PHE A 67 -11.20 -12.76 2.36
N ASN A 68 -10.84 -13.97 2.78
CA ASN A 68 -10.10 -14.90 1.95
C ASN A 68 -10.89 -15.50 0.78
N GLN A 69 -12.23 -15.34 0.77
CA GLN A 69 -13.10 -15.74 -0.35
C GLN A 69 -13.31 -14.62 -1.38
N LEU A 70 -12.86 -13.40 -1.08
CA LEU A 70 -12.98 -12.27 -2.02
C LEU A 70 -12.10 -12.48 -3.27
N PRO A 71 -12.49 -11.88 -4.41
CA PRO A 71 -11.70 -11.97 -5.64
C PRO A 71 -10.25 -11.54 -5.41
N ARG A 72 -9.32 -12.43 -5.75
CA ARG A 72 -7.89 -12.21 -5.57
C ARG A 72 -7.22 -11.70 -6.84
N THR A 73 -6.22 -10.86 -6.64
CA THR A 73 -5.41 -10.29 -7.71
C THR A 73 -3.92 -10.38 -7.34
N SER A 74 -3.08 -10.55 -8.34
CA SER A 74 -1.62 -10.51 -8.21
C SER A 74 -1.08 -9.37 -9.06
N ILE A 75 -0.25 -8.52 -8.46
CA ILE A 75 0.30 -7.32 -9.11
C ILE A 75 1.82 -7.30 -8.93
N LYS A 76 2.53 -7.23 -10.07
CA LYS A 76 3.98 -6.98 -10.05
C LYS A 76 4.23 -5.48 -10.01
N MET A 77 4.91 -5.00 -8.96
CA MET A 77 5.19 -3.58 -8.77
C MET A 77 6.53 -3.34 -8.09
N ASP A 78 7.05 -2.13 -8.28
CA ASP A 78 8.20 -1.60 -7.56
C ASP A 78 7.73 -0.79 -6.36
N ILE A 79 8.39 -0.94 -5.23
CA ILE A 79 8.06 -0.22 -4.00
C ILE A 79 9.16 0.75 -3.61
N HIS A 80 8.75 1.95 -3.15
CA HIS A 80 9.65 3.06 -2.88
C HIS A 80 9.37 3.62 -1.48
N CYS A 81 10.37 3.57 -0.61
CA CYS A 81 10.23 4.08 0.76
C CYS A 81 10.68 5.53 0.86
N VAL A 82 10.00 6.31 1.69
CA VAL A 82 10.39 7.69 2.02
C VAL A 82 11.82 7.76 2.58
N THR A 83 12.34 6.70 3.20
CA THR A 83 13.70 6.57 3.72
C THR A 83 14.75 6.21 2.64
N ARG A 84 14.43 6.48 1.36
CA ARG A 84 15.37 6.47 0.21
C ARG A 84 15.82 5.10 -0.29
N TRP A 85 15.08 4.04 -0.02
CA TRP A 85 15.33 2.74 -0.63
C TRP A 85 14.17 2.32 -1.54
N SER A 86 14.50 1.56 -2.57
CA SER A 86 13.56 0.95 -3.51
C SER A 86 13.82 -0.54 -3.64
N LYS A 87 12.76 -1.34 -3.66
CA LYS A 87 12.79 -2.75 -3.98
C LYS A 87 11.93 -2.95 -5.22
N VAL A 88 12.54 -3.45 -6.29
CA VAL A 88 11.88 -3.62 -7.59
C VAL A 88 11.43 -5.06 -7.80
N ASP A 89 10.56 -5.25 -8.79
CA ASP A 89 10.07 -6.55 -9.23
C ASP A 89 9.39 -7.40 -8.13
N THR A 90 8.74 -6.76 -7.16
CA THR A 90 7.98 -7.45 -6.12
C THR A 90 6.60 -7.87 -6.62
N VAL A 91 6.16 -9.08 -6.28
CA VAL A 91 4.83 -9.60 -6.64
C VAL A 91 3.95 -9.61 -5.38
N TRP A 92 2.89 -8.81 -5.40
CA TRP A 92 1.95 -8.69 -4.30
C TRP A 92 0.62 -9.34 -4.64
N GLU A 93 0.08 -10.10 -3.71
CA GLU A 93 -1.22 -10.75 -3.88
C GLU A 93 -2.19 -10.33 -2.77
N GLY A 94 -3.43 -10.13 -3.17
CA GLY A 94 -4.48 -9.70 -2.24
C GLY A 94 -5.80 -9.38 -2.93
N VAL A 95 -6.50 -8.40 -2.42
CA VAL A 95 -7.82 -7.97 -2.90
C VAL A 95 -7.73 -6.51 -3.38
N SER A 96 -8.13 -6.26 -4.63
CA SER A 96 -8.20 -4.91 -5.19
C SER A 96 -9.52 -4.23 -4.81
N ILE A 97 -9.45 -2.99 -4.30
CA ILE A 97 -10.66 -2.20 -4.02
C ILE A 97 -11.43 -1.92 -5.31
N LYS A 98 -10.71 -1.60 -6.40
CA LYS A 98 -11.32 -1.42 -7.72
C LYS A 98 -12.15 -2.66 -8.11
N THR A 99 -11.60 -3.85 -7.95
CA THR A 99 -12.31 -5.12 -8.24
C THR A 99 -13.55 -5.30 -7.36
N LEU A 100 -13.49 -4.93 -6.06
CA LEU A 100 -14.66 -5.00 -5.18
C LEU A 100 -15.76 -4.02 -5.62
N VAL A 101 -15.39 -2.84 -6.10
CA VAL A 101 -16.34 -1.84 -6.61
C VAL A 101 -16.93 -2.30 -7.95
N ASP A 102 -16.10 -2.73 -8.90
CA ASP A 102 -16.53 -3.20 -10.23
C ASP A 102 -17.50 -4.39 -10.13
N ASN A 103 -17.32 -5.26 -9.13
CA ASN A 103 -18.21 -6.39 -8.85
C ASN A 103 -19.43 -6.04 -7.96
N GLY A 104 -19.60 -4.77 -7.59
CA GLY A 104 -20.72 -4.30 -6.76
C GLY A 104 -20.68 -4.74 -5.30
N LEU A 105 -19.54 -5.28 -4.81
CA LEU A 105 -19.34 -5.68 -3.41
C LEU A 105 -19.17 -4.46 -2.49
N ILE A 106 -18.61 -3.37 -3.02
CA ILE A 106 -18.59 -2.04 -2.39
C ILE A 106 -19.26 -1.06 -3.34
N LYS A 107 -20.25 -0.33 -2.85
CA LYS A 107 -20.90 0.75 -3.59
C LYS A 107 -20.56 2.07 -2.92
N ILE A 108 -19.75 2.86 -3.62
CA ILE A 108 -19.23 4.14 -3.13
C ILE A 108 -20.24 5.23 -3.47
N LYS A 109 -20.54 6.12 -2.51
CA LYS A 109 -21.37 7.31 -2.75
C LYS A 109 -20.57 8.33 -3.57
N SER A 110 -21.27 9.12 -4.37
CA SER A 110 -20.66 10.18 -5.19
C SER A 110 -20.00 11.31 -4.37
N SER A 111 -20.30 11.41 -3.10
CA SER A 111 -19.67 12.33 -2.15
C SER A 111 -18.28 11.90 -1.69
N ALA A 112 -17.88 10.63 -1.87
CA ALA A 112 -16.57 10.14 -1.46
C ALA A 112 -15.47 10.73 -2.33
N THR A 113 -14.44 11.29 -1.72
CA THR A 113 -13.25 11.84 -2.40
C THR A 113 -11.94 11.24 -1.90
N HIS A 114 -11.93 10.70 -0.69
CA HIS A 114 -10.73 10.15 -0.03
C HIS A 114 -11.05 8.87 0.73
N VAL A 115 -10.01 8.11 1.03
CA VAL A 115 -10.09 6.92 1.89
C VAL A 115 -9.06 7.04 3.01
N MET A 116 -9.51 6.85 4.25
CA MET A 116 -8.63 6.67 5.41
C MET A 116 -8.48 5.18 5.70
N GLN A 117 -7.24 4.72 5.69
CA GLN A 117 -6.87 3.40 6.18
C GLN A 117 -6.67 3.50 7.70
N HIS A 118 -7.42 2.72 8.46
CA HIS A 118 -7.25 2.59 9.91
C HIS A 118 -6.59 1.25 10.22
N ALA A 119 -5.49 1.31 10.93
CA ALA A 119 -4.69 0.17 11.32
C ALA A 119 -4.68 -0.03 12.85
N GLU A 120 -4.02 -1.09 13.29
CA GLU A 120 -3.82 -1.34 14.72
C GLU A 120 -3.12 -0.15 15.42
N TYR A 121 -3.34 -0.01 16.70
CA TYR A 121 -2.78 1.04 17.57
C TYR A 121 -3.12 2.48 17.15
N GLY A 122 -4.23 2.67 16.43
CA GLY A 122 -4.68 4.00 16.02
C GLY A 122 -3.86 4.63 14.89
N PHE A 123 -3.00 3.87 14.21
CA PHE A 123 -2.28 4.36 13.04
C PHE A 123 -3.26 4.59 11.88
N THR A 124 -3.11 5.71 11.20
CA THR A 124 -3.99 6.08 10.07
C THR A 124 -3.20 6.62 8.90
N VAL A 125 -3.70 6.37 7.69
CA VAL A 125 -3.13 6.88 6.43
C VAL A 125 -4.26 7.22 5.47
N ASN A 126 -4.26 8.46 4.95
CA ASN A 126 -5.21 8.89 3.93
C ASN A 126 -4.66 8.68 2.51
N LEU A 127 -5.56 8.48 1.57
CA LEU A 127 -5.28 8.49 0.13
C LEU A 127 -6.46 9.13 -0.61
N PRO A 128 -6.23 9.82 -1.74
CA PRO A 128 -7.31 10.16 -2.67
C PRO A 128 -8.05 8.91 -3.13
N LEU A 129 -9.36 8.99 -3.29
CA LEU A 129 -10.17 7.86 -3.78
C LEU A 129 -9.69 7.37 -5.15
N GLU A 130 -9.30 8.29 -6.02
CA GLU A 130 -8.75 7.99 -7.35
C GLU A 130 -7.53 7.07 -7.28
N VAL A 131 -6.62 7.25 -6.29
CA VAL A 131 -5.45 6.39 -6.08
C VAL A 131 -5.84 5.00 -5.59
N VAL A 132 -6.82 4.93 -4.68
CA VAL A 132 -7.31 3.66 -4.13
C VAL A 132 -8.02 2.80 -5.18
N LEU A 133 -8.58 3.45 -6.22
CA LEU A 133 -9.25 2.80 -7.35
C LEU A 133 -8.32 2.50 -8.55
N GLN A 134 -7.02 2.80 -8.43
CA GLN A 134 -6.04 2.43 -9.46
C GLN A 134 -5.63 0.95 -9.35
N ASP A 135 -5.06 0.44 -10.44
CA ASP A 135 -4.59 -0.95 -10.52
C ASP A 135 -3.35 -1.22 -9.64
N ASN A 136 -2.67 -0.17 -9.14
CA ASN A 136 -1.48 -0.26 -8.29
C ASN A 136 -1.78 -0.17 -6.78
N PHE A 137 -3.06 -0.15 -6.37
CA PHE A 137 -3.46 -0.24 -4.96
C PHE A 137 -4.07 -1.60 -4.65
N LEU A 138 -3.63 -2.21 -3.55
CA LEU A 138 -4.03 -3.56 -3.14
C LEU A 138 -4.17 -3.68 -1.62
N LEU A 139 -5.15 -4.43 -1.17
CA LEU A 139 -5.23 -4.99 0.19
C LEU A 139 -4.42 -6.29 0.20
N ALA A 140 -3.14 -6.19 0.51
CA ALA A 140 -2.17 -7.27 0.32
C ALA A 140 -2.10 -8.21 1.51
N THR A 141 -2.00 -9.51 1.23
CA THR A 141 -1.80 -10.61 2.18
C THR A 141 -0.53 -11.42 1.91
N HIS A 142 0.00 -11.38 0.66
CA HIS A 142 1.18 -12.14 0.24
C HIS A 142 2.18 -11.25 -0.51
N LEU A 143 3.44 -11.62 -0.40
CA LEU A 143 4.56 -11.03 -1.14
C LEU A 143 5.41 -12.18 -1.71
N ASP A 144 5.65 -12.16 -3.03
CA ASP A 144 6.48 -13.13 -3.75
C ASP A 144 6.03 -14.60 -3.49
N GLY A 145 4.70 -14.83 -3.40
CA GLY A 145 4.06 -16.13 -3.18
C GLY A 145 3.93 -16.57 -1.72
N GLU A 146 4.55 -15.84 -0.77
CA GLU A 146 4.49 -16.18 0.66
C GLU A 146 3.60 -15.18 1.43
N PRO A 147 2.94 -15.60 2.51
CA PRO A 147 2.26 -14.67 3.40
C PRO A 147 3.20 -13.56 3.87
N ILE A 148 2.73 -12.31 3.88
CA ILE A 148 3.55 -11.22 4.44
C ILE A 148 3.89 -11.51 5.90
N THR A 149 5.11 -11.14 6.31
CA THR A 149 5.51 -11.38 7.70
C THR A 149 4.79 -10.43 8.67
N PRO A 150 4.66 -10.78 9.95
CA PRO A 150 4.06 -9.90 10.96
C PRO A 150 4.67 -8.49 10.96
N ASP A 151 6.01 -8.37 10.87
CA ASP A 151 6.73 -7.08 10.79
C ASP A 151 6.37 -6.25 9.54
N HIS A 152 5.91 -6.91 8.48
CA HIS A 152 5.50 -6.25 7.24
C HIS A 152 4.01 -6.04 7.09
N GLY A 153 3.21 -6.37 8.12
CA GLY A 153 1.80 -6.01 8.21
C GLY A 153 0.82 -7.17 8.14
N TYR A 154 1.27 -8.44 8.33
CA TYR A 154 0.32 -9.57 8.43
C TYR A 154 -0.74 -9.34 9.51
N PRO A 155 -2.04 -9.69 9.28
CA PRO A 155 -2.55 -10.48 8.15
C PRO A 155 -2.84 -9.65 6.90
N LEU A 156 -3.04 -8.33 7.02
CA LEU A 156 -3.47 -7.45 5.95
C LEU A 156 -2.77 -6.10 6.01
N ARG A 157 -2.33 -5.63 4.86
CA ARG A 157 -1.84 -4.26 4.69
C ARG A 157 -2.41 -3.60 3.44
N GLY A 158 -2.54 -2.29 3.46
CA GLY A 158 -2.60 -1.50 2.25
C GLY A 158 -1.25 -1.55 1.53
N MET A 159 -1.29 -1.68 0.21
CA MET A 159 -0.09 -1.70 -0.62
C MET A 159 -0.30 -0.81 -1.83
N VAL A 160 0.65 0.07 -2.10
CA VAL A 160 0.70 0.91 -3.28
C VAL A 160 2.12 0.90 -3.83
N GLY A 161 2.25 0.78 -5.14
CA GLY A 161 3.56 0.70 -5.78
C GLY A 161 3.53 1.15 -7.24
N PHE A 162 4.70 1.25 -7.83
CA PHE A 162 4.87 1.66 -9.22
C PHE A 162 4.77 0.45 -10.14
N ILE A 163 3.86 0.50 -11.12
CA ILE A 163 3.73 -0.53 -12.15
C ILE A 163 4.49 -0.04 -13.41
N PRO A 164 5.61 -0.66 -13.79
CA PRO A 164 6.42 -0.18 -14.92
C PRO A 164 5.67 -0.09 -16.26
N ALA A 165 4.64 -0.91 -16.45
CA ALA A 165 3.80 -0.90 -17.66
C ALA A 165 2.70 0.18 -17.62
N GLN A 166 2.48 0.85 -16.49
CA GLN A 166 1.42 1.84 -16.26
C GLN A 166 2.00 3.06 -15.54
N LYS A 167 2.93 3.75 -16.20
CA LYS A 167 3.73 4.85 -15.61
C LYS A 167 2.92 6.10 -15.25
N ASP A 168 1.73 6.25 -15.81
CA ASP A 168 0.86 7.40 -15.57
C ASP A 168 0.05 7.28 -14.28
N LEU A 169 0.08 6.10 -13.61
CA LEU A 169 -0.58 5.93 -12.33
C LEU A 169 0.14 6.73 -11.25
N GLU A 170 -0.63 7.46 -10.44
CA GLU A 170 -0.07 8.13 -9.27
C GLU A 170 0.53 7.09 -8.32
N THR A 171 1.75 7.33 -7.91
CA THR A 171 2.47 6.39 -7.04
C THR A 171 3.03 7.11 -5.82
N PRO A 172 2.35 7.04 -4.69
CA PRO A 172 2.89 7.54 -3.42
C PRO A 172 3.95 6.60 -2.82
N TYR A 173 4.74 7.14 -1.88
CA TYR A 173 5.67 6.33 -1.10
C TYR A 173 4.96 5.21 -0.33
N LEU A 174 5.68 4.10 -0.14
CA LEU A 174 5.21 2.85 0.51
C LEU A 174 4.45 3.07 1.84
N TRP A 175 4.77 4.10 2.61
CA TRP A 175 4.12 4.37 3.89
C TRP A 175 2.64 4.77 3.75
N LYS A 176 2.20 5.15 2.54
CA LYS A 176 0.79 5.39 2.23
C LYS A 176 -0.05 4.10 2.17
N GLY A 177 0.58 2.94 2.34
CA GLY A 177 -0.07 1.66 2.57
C GLY A 177 0.09 1.22 4.03
N ALA A 178 -1.01 1.29 4.82
CA ALA A 178 -0.98 0.97 6.24
C ALA A 178 -0.74 -0.52 6.50
N LYS A 179 0.21 -0.85 7.40
CA LYS A 179 0.38 -2.20 7.95
C LYS A 179 -0.73 -2.50 8.95
N TRP A 180 -1.07 -3.79 9.13
CA TRP A 180 -2.05 -4.25 10.12
C TRP A 180 -3.42 -3.57 9.98
N LEU A 181 -3.88 -3.50 8.74
CA LEU A 181 -5.11 -2.79 8.37
C LEU A 181 -6.35 -3.45 9.00
N ARG A 182 -7.25 -2.62 9.55
CA ARG A 182 -8.51 -3.05 10.18
C ARG A 182 -9.75 -2.43 9.55
N SER A 183 -9.63 -1.23 8.99
CA SER A 183 -10.78 -0.65 8.29
C SER A 183 -10.38 0.37 7.24
N LEU A 184 -11.32 0.58 6.29
CA LEU A 184 -11.30 1.63 5.30
C LEU A 184 -12.50 2.54 5.53
N GLU A 185 -12.24 3.82 5.80
CA GLU A 185 -13.26 4.86 5.89
C GLU A 185 -13.26 5.66 4.59
N PHE A 186 -14.35 5.59 3.85
CA PHE A 186 -14.56 6.45 2.69
C PHE A 186 -15.05 7.82 3.17
N MET A 187 -14.38 8.90 2.73
CA MET A 187 -14.59 10.25 3.28
C MET A 187 -15.03 11.24 2.20
N PRO A 188 -15.87 12.23 2.53
CA PRO A 188 -16.31 13.27 1.58
C PRO A 188 -15.25 14.36 1.35
N HIS A 189 -14.23 14.45 2.20
CA HIS A 189 -13.12 15.40 2.11
C HIS A 189 -11.85 14.82 2.70
N ASP A 190 -10.72 15.40 2.35
CA ASP A 190 -9.42 14.98 2.86
C ASP A 190 -9.28 15.22 4.36
N ARG A 191 -8.64 14.26 5.04
CA ARG A 191 -8.25 14.35 6.44
C ARG A 191 -6.87 13.72 6.58
N ARG A 192 -5.92 14.46 7.14
CA ARG A 192 -4.54 14.00 7.33
C ARG A 192 -4.46 12.80 8.27
N GLY A 193 -3.71 11.78 7.87
CA GLY A 193 -3.39 10.62 8.69
C GLY A 193 -2.26 10.90 9.68
N PHE A 194 -1.74 9.82 10.30
CA PHE A 194 -0.78 9.89 11.40
C PHE A 194 0.53 10.61 11.00
N TRP A 195 1.17 10.19 9.91
CA TRP A 195 2.44 10.79 9.49
C TRP A 195 2.27 12.15 8.85
N GLU A 196 1.16 12.37 8.14
CA GLU A 196 0.84 13.68 7.53
C GLU A 196 0.64 14.75 8.61
N GLN A 197 0.09 14.40 9.77
CA GLN A 197 -0.01 15.29 10.92
C GLN A 197 1.36 15.56 11.55
N ALA A 198 2.30 14.63 11.40
CA ALA A 198 3.68 14.77 11.88
C ALA A 198 4.62 15.47 10.87
N GLY A 199 4.07 16.04 9.76
CA GLY A 199 4.84 16.83 8.80
C GLY A 199 5.30 16.07 7.57
N TYR A 200 4.82 14.85 7.33
CA TYR A 200 5.03 14.17 6.05
C TYR A 200 4.07 14.71 4.98
N HIS A 201 4.48 14.62 3.72
CA HIS A 201 3.70 15.17 2.61
C HIS A 201 2.38 14.43 2.42
N ASN A 202 1.30 15.17 2.16
CA ASN A 202 -0.05 14.60 2.11
C ASN A 202 -0.26 13.66 0.91
N ARG A 203 0.22 14.00 -0.30
CA ARG A 203 0.16 13.11 -1.48
C ARG A 203 1.31 12.11 -1.52
N ALA A 204 2.51 12.53 -1.14
CA ALA A 204 3.71 11.70 -1.05
C ALA A 204 4.17 11.09 -2.39
N ASP A 205 4.05 11.83 -3.51
CA ASP A 205 4.47 11.40 -4.84
C ASP A 205 5.97 11.12 -4.89
N ILE A 206 6.33 9.91 -5.36
CA ILE A 206 7.73 9.45 -5.41
C ILE A 206 8.58 10.20 -6.45
N TRP A 207 7.98 10.62 -7.56
CA TRP A 207 8.68 11.29 -8.65
C TRP A 207 8.94 12.76 -8.36
N ARG A 208 8.11 13.39 -7.52
CA ARG A 208 8.26 14.76 -7.03
C ARG A 208 9.07 14.86 -5.75
N GLU A 209 9.56 13.74 -5.23
CA GLU A 209 10.22 13.66 -3.92
C GLU A 209 9.41 14.28 -2.77
N GLU A 210 8.10 14.15 -2.80
CA GLU A 210 7.17 14.67 -1.79
C GLU A 210 7.27 13.88 -0.48
N ARG A 211 8.38 14.08 0.25
CA ARG A 211 8.68 13.38 1.52
C ARG A 211 8.08 14.10 2.71
N PHE A 212 8.22 15.43 2.74
CA PHE A 212 7.76 16.29 3.82
C PHE A 212 6.95 17.44 3.21
N GLY A 213 5.96 17.97 3.97
CA GLY A 213 5.07 19.06 3.56
C GLY A 213 5.07 20.20 4.53
#